data_3e0a617663d69c73df5d7eec1b9937fd
#
_entry.id   3e0a617663d69c73df5d7eec1b9937fd
#
_cell.length_a   1.000
_cell.length_b   1.000
_cell.length_c   1.000
_cell.angle_alpha   90.00
_cell.angle_beta   90.00
_cell.angle_gamma   90.00
#
_symmetry.space_group_name_H-M   'P 1'
#
loop_
_entity.id
_entity.type
_entity.pdbx_description
1 polymer ?
#
loop_
_entity_poly.entity_id
_entity_poly.type
_entity_poly.pdbx_seq_one_letter_code
_entity_poly.pdbx_strand_id
1 'polypeptide(L)'
;MTELKGSIESYILAKDGNRPHLLTDAFARDASLAMTVKTAAIAFPQETHGRDAIASVLVSEFALKYENVYTFCVGAVPAAHQSQFSCDWLVCMTEKATGAARVGYGRYEWTSDGQSSRVTRLHITIEDMATLAAEFAESILRWASRLPYPWCARDALKQDAPDIETVQRAVTQLTR
;
A
#
# COMPACT_ATOMS: atom_id res chain seq x y z
N MET A 1 21.17 12.53 -4.11
CA MET A 1 19.80 12.98 -4.47
C MET A 1 18.84 11.80 -4.28
N THR A 2 17.79 12.02 -3.49
CA THR A 2 16.77 10.98 -3.26
C THR A 2 15.84 10.94 -4.47
N GLU A 3 15.58 9.77 -4.99
CA GLU A 3 14.62 9.57 -6.07
C GLU A 3 13.23 9.26 -5.51
N LEU A 4 12.18 9.52 -6.29
CA LEU A 4 10.81 9.21 -5.90
C LEU A 4 10.64 7.73 -5.52
N LYS A 5 11.32 6.82 -6.21
CA LYS A 5 11.35 5.40 -5.87
C LYS A 5 11.71 5.19 -4.40
N GLY A 6 12.76 5.82 -3.90
CA GLY A 6 13.19 5.71 -2.51
C GLY A 6 12.17 6.27 -1.53
N SER A 7 11.52 7.37 -1.87
CA SER A 7 10.45 7.95 -1.03
C SER A 7 9.25 7.01 -0.93
N ILE A 8 8.85 6.39 -2.02
CA ILE A 8 7.76 5.39 -2.04
C ILE A 8 8.13 4.17 -1.20
N GLU A 9 9.36 3.65 -1.35
CA GLU A 9 9.84 2.52 -0.55
C GLU A 9 9.82 2.85 0.95
N SER A 10 10.25 4.05 1.34
CA SER A 10 10.19 4.50 2.74
C SER A 10 8.77 4.52 3.28
N TYR A 11 7.81 4.96 2.48
CA TYR A 11 6.41 4.93 2.86
C TYR A 11 5.91 3.51 3.09
N ILE A 12 6.20 2.59 2.17
CA ILE A 12 5.74 1.19 2.31
C ILE A 12 6.35 0.55 3.57
N LEU A 13 7.64 0.75 3.81
CA LEU A 13 8.31 0.23 5.01
C LEU A 13 7.74 0.86 6.29
N ALA A 14 7.43 2.16 6.27
CA ALA A 14 6.81 2.84 7.40
C ALA A 14 5.46 2.22 7.74
N LYS A 15 4.61 2.08 6.74
CA LYS A 15 3.25 1.57 6.89
C LYS A 15 3.24 0.11 7.33
N ASP A 16 3.94 -0.75 6.62
CA ASP A 16 3.92 -2.19 6.87
C ASP A 16 4.58 -2.57 8.19
N GLY A 17 5.60 -1.83 8.60
CA GLY A 17 6.35 -2.09 9.82
C GLY A 17 5.93 -1.27 11.03
N ASN A 18 4.92 -0.42 10.93
CA ASN A 18 4.53 0.54 11.96
C ASN A 18 5.73 1.39 12.42
N ARG A 19 6.33 2.08 11.45
CA ARG A 19 7.50 2.94 11.69
C ARG A 19 7.22 4.36 11.19
N PRO A 20 6.36 5.13 11.91
CA PRO A 20 5.94 6.46 11.44
C PRO A 20 7.10 7.44 11.23
N HIS A 21 8.21 7.28 11.93
CA HIS A 21 9.40 8.13 11.77
C HIS A 21 9.97 8.07 10.35
N LEU A 22 9.78 6.97 9.62
CA LEU A 22 10.27 6.85 8.23
C LEU A 22 9.54 7.75 7.25
N LEU A 23 8.38 8.30 7.63
CA LEU A 23 7.67 9.25 6.75
C LEU A 23 8.46 10.54 6.52
N THR A 24 9.43 10.84 7.37
CA THR A 24 10.36 11.94 7.15
C THR A 24 11.16 11.75 5.86
N ASP A 25 11.45 10.50 5.51
CA ASP A 25 12.16 10.15 4.27
C ASP A 25 11.23 10.00 3.06
N ALA A 26 9.93 9.97 3.27
CA ALA A 26 8.94 9.75 2.22
C ALA A 26 8.22 11.03 1.82
N PHE A 27 7.71 11.80 2.79
CA PHE A 27 6.82 12.93 2.55
C PHE A 27 7.47 14.26 2.92
N ALA A 28 7.13 15.30 2.14
CA ALA A 28 7.40 16.66 2.53
C ALA A 28 6.57 17.02 3.77
N ARG A 29 7.06 18.00 4.54
CA ARG A 29 6.42 18.38 5.81
C ARG A 29 4.97 18.82 5.65
N ASP A 30 4.66 19.51 4.57
CA ASP A 30 3.34 20.05 4.24
C ASP A 30 2.59 19.22 3.20
N ALA A 31 2.96 17.95 3.04
CA ALA A 31 2.32 17.04 2.10
C ALA A 31 0.83 16.88 2.36
N SER A 32 0.08 16.53 1.33
CA SER A 32 -1.34 16.22 1.43
C SER A 32 -1.63 14.81 0.95
N LEU A 33 -2.66 14.20 1.55
CA LEU A 33 -3.15 12.88 1.21
C LEU A 33 -4.62 12.99 0.83
N ALA A 34 -4.99 12.43 -0.30
CA ALA A 34 -6.40 12.25 -0.69
C ALA A 34 -6.72 10.75 -0.73
N MET A 35 -7.89 10.37 -0.24
CA MET A 35 -8.35 8.99 -0.26
C MET A 35 -9.70 8.90 -0.99
N THR A 36 -9.78 8.00 -1.96
CA THR A 36 -11.04 7.60 -2.60
C THR A 36 -11.28 6.14 -2.24
N VAL A 37 -12.30 5.88 -1.44
CA VAL A 37 -12.59 4.53 -0.94
C VAL A 37 -13.88 4.04 -1.57
N LYS A 38 -13.79 3.04 -2.44
CA LYS A 38 -14.93 2.50 -3.21
C LYS A 38 -15.57 1.28 -2.56
N THR A 39 -15.27 1.02 -1.31
CA THR A 39 -15.79 -0.12 -0.54
C THR A 39 -16.22 0.35 0.85
N ALA A 40 -17.20 -0.31 1.44
CA ALA A 40 -17.63 -0.06 2.82
C ALA A 40 -16.80 -0.84 3.86
N ALA A 41 -15.89 -1.70 3.40
CA ALA A 41 -15.12 -2.60 4.28
C ALA A 41 -13.97 -1.93 5.04
N ILE A 42 -13.62 -0.71 4.66
CA ILE A 42 -12.57 0.07 5.31
C ILE A 42 -12.90 1.56 5.17
N ALA A 43 -12.46 2.38 6.11
CA ALA A 43 -12.76 3.81 6.09
C ALA A 43 -11.50 4.63 6.40
N PHE A 44 -11.36 5.75 5.70
CA PHE A 44 -10.30 6.74 5.90
C PHE A 44 -10.86 8.14 5.68
N PRO A 45 -10.26 9.19 6.29
CA PRO A 45 -10.57 10.56 5.93
C PRO A 45 -10.34 10.82 4.43
N GLN A 46 -11.18 11.63 3.80
CA GLN A 46 -11.03 11.97 2.38
C GLN A 46 -9.80 12.82 2.09
N GLU A 47 -9.44 13.71 3.01
CA GLU A 47 -8.26 14.58 2.90
C GLU A 47 -7.53 14.61 4.24
N THR A 48 -6.20 14.62 4.17
CA THR A 48 -5.33 14.75 5.34
C THR A 48 -4.16 15.66 4.95
N HIS A 49 -3.86 16.64 5.78
CA HIS A 49 -2.82 17.63 5.51
C HIS A 49 -1.70 17.55 6.55
N GLY A 50 -0.48 17.59 6.06
CA GLY A 50 0.73 17.56 6.87
C GLY A 50 1.24 16.14 7.11
N ARG A 51 2.55 16.01 7.07
CA ARG A 51 3.24 14.72 7.24
C ARG A 51 2.88 14.01 8.54
N ASP A 52 2.79 14.75 9.64
CA ASP A 52 2.49 14.15 10.95
C ASP A 52 1.08 13.58 10.99
N ALA A 53 0.10 14.27 10.40
CA ALA A 53 -1.27 13.79 10.30
C ALA A 53 -1.36 12.58 9.37
N ILE A 54 -0.62 12.57 8.27
CA ILE A 54 -0.53 11.43 7.34
C ILE A 54 0.07 10.22 8.07
N ALA A 55 1.12 10.43 8.86
CA ALA A 55 1.73 9.37 9.67
C ALA A 55 0.73 8.74 10.65
N SER A 56 -0.11 9.56 11.27
CA SER A 56 -1.17 9.07 12.17
C SER A 56 -2.17 8.21 11.41
N VAL A 57 -2.70 8.71 10.29
CA VAL A 57 -3.75 8.02 9.52
C VAL A 57 -3.25 6.73 8.88
N LEU A 58 -2.11 6.78 8.19
CA LEU A 58 -1.63 5.66 7.38
C LEU A 58 -0.72 4.69 8.12
N VAL A 59 -0.14 5.09 9.24
CA VAL A 59 0.82 4.24 9.96
C VAL A 59 0.33 3.92 11.37
N SER A 60 0.30 4.89 12.28
CA SER A 60 0.04 4.61 13.70
C SER A 60 -1.38 4.10 13.98
N GLU A 61 -2.40 4.78 13.44
CA GLU A 61 -3.80 4.37 13.61
C GLU A 61 -4.10 3.08 12.84
N PHE A 62 -3.55 2.96 11.64
CA PHE A 62 -3.67 1.75 10.83
C PHE A 62 -3.12 0.52 11.59
N ALA A 63 -1.97 0.66 12.23
CA ALA A 63 -1.33 -0.41 12.97
C ALA A 63 -2.06 -0.81 14.26
N LEU A 64 -3.00 -0.01 14.73
CA LEU A 64 -3.86 -0.41 15.84
C LEU A 64 -4.85 -1.51 15.45
N LYS A 65 -5.20 -1.59 14.17
CA LYS A 65 -6.21 -2.51 13.65
C LYS A 65 -5.62 -3.70 12.89
N TYR A 66 -4.49 -3.50 12.21
CA TYR A 66 -3.94 -4.48 11.28
C TYR A 66 -2.51 -4.85 11.64
N GLU A 67 -2.14 -6.08 11.30
CA GLU A 67 -0.79 -6.61 11.46
C GLU A 67 -0.47 -7.58 10.31
N ASN A 68 0.77 -8.07 10.25
CA ASN A 68 1.24 -8.94 9.18
C ASN A 68 1.01 -8.32 7.79
N VAL A 69 1.32 -7.02 7.69
CA VAL A 69 0.97 -6.22 6.51
C VAL A 69 2.05 -6.36 5.45
N TYR A 70 1.63 -6.74 4.26
CA TYR A 70 2.45 -6.76 3.04
C TYR A 70 1.76 -5.89 1.99
N THR A 71 2.36 -4.75 1.69
CA THR A 71 1.88 -3.85 0.65
C THR A 71 2.85 -3.88 -0.53
N PHE A 72 2.33 -4.11 -1.73
CA PHE A 72 3.12 -4.18 -2.96
C PHE A 72 2.73 -3.06 -3.90
N CYS A 73 3.74 -2.44 -4.52
CA CYS A 73 3.55 -1.60 -5.69
C CYS A 73 3.66 -2.49 -6.91
N VAL A 74 2.60 -2.58 -7.69
CA VAL A 74 2.47 -3.55 -8.79
C VAL A 74 2.81 -2.88 -10.12
N GLY A 75 3.75 -3.46 -10.83
CA GLY A 75 4.23 -2.98 -12.13
C GLY A 75 5.65 -2.45 -12.07
N ALA A 76 5.97 -1.55 -12.99
CA ALA A 76 7.30 -0.98 -13.11
C ALA A 76 7.59 0.06 -12.02
N VAL A 77 8.87 0.24 -11.69
CA VAL A 77 9.33 1.30 -10.77
C VAL A 77 9.35 2.65 -11.50
N PRO A 78 9.28 3.78 -10.76
CA PRO A 78 9.42 5.10 -11.38
C PRO A 78 10.82 5.29 -11.96
N ALA A 79 10.89 6.03 -13.08
CA ALA A 79 12.16 6.41 -13.69
C ALA A 79 12.90 7.43 -12.80
N ALA A 80 14.21 7.52 -12.96
CA ALA A 80 15.02 8.54 -12.31
C ALA A 80 14.49 9.95 -12.68
N HIS A 81 14.44 10.84 -11.69
CA HIS A 81 13.96 12.22 -11.81
C HIS A 81 12.49 12.40 -12.19
N GLN A 82 11.71 11.33 -12.16
CA GLN A 82 10.27 11.40 -12.37
C GLN A 82 9.59 12.07 -11.17
N SER A 83 8.79 13.11 -11.41
CA SER A 83 8.10 13.85 -10.34
C SER A 83 6.63 13.45 -10.17
N GLN A 84 6.07 12.74 -11.13
CA GLN A 84 4.72 12.19 -11.07
C GLN A 84 4.78 10.73 -11.46
N PHE A 85 4.11 9.88 -10.69
CA PHE A 85 4.12 8.45 -10.92
C PHE A 85 2.83 7.82 -10.42
N SER A 86 2.33 6.85 -11.16
CA SER A 86 1.15 6.07 -10.76
C SER A 86 1.46 4.60 -10.87
N CYS A 87 0.95 3.82 -9.92
CA CYS A 87 1.02 2.36 -9.97
C CYS A 87 -0.19 1.77 -9.28
N ASP A 88 -0.47 0.51 -9.57
CA ASP A 88 -1.43 -0.25 -8.80
C ASP A 88 -0.79 -0.76 -7.51
N TRP A 89 -1.61 -1.13 -6.53
CA TRP A 89 -1.12 -1.72 -5.29
C TRP A 89 -1.97 -2.92 -4.87
N LEU A 90 -1.35 -3.80 -4.13
CA LEU A 90 -1.96 -4.95 -3.47
C LEU A 90 -1.58 -4.93 -2.00
N VAL A 91 -2.52 -5.21 -1.11
CA VAL A 91 -2.22 -5.44 0.31
C VAL A 91 -2.78 -6.78 0.75
N CYS A 92 -1.97 -7.50 1.51
CA CYS A 92 -2.38 -8.69 2.25
C CYS A 92 -2.02 -8.46 3.71
N MET A 93 -2.97 -8.67 4.61
CA MET A 93 -2.78 -8.39 6.03
C MET A 93 -3.81 -9.15 6.87
N THR A 94 -3.69 -9.06 8.19
CA THR A 94 -4.69 -9.60 9.10
C THR A 94 -5.19 -8.54 10.05
N GLU A 95 -6.44 -8.70 10.51
CA GLU A 95 -7.01 -7.88 11.56
C GLU A 95 -6.54 -8.39 12.93
N LYS A 96 -6.08 -7.50 13.79
CA LYS A 96 -5.63 -7.85 15.13
C LYS A 96 -6.75 -8.44 15.99
N ALA A 97 -7.95 -7.87 15.89
CA ALA A 97 -9.07 -8.25 16.75
C ALA A 97 -9.62 -9.65 16.46
N THR A 98 -9.59 -10.09 15.19
CA THR A 98 -10.27 -11.31 14.75
C THR A 98 -9.37 -12.35 14.12
N GLY A 99 -8.18 -11.95 13.68
CA GLY A 99 -7.30 -12.79 12.86
C GLY A 99 -7.78 -12.93 11.41
N ALA A 100 -8.88 -12.28 11.04
CA ALA A 100 -9.40 -12.34 9.67
C ALA A 100 -8.35 -11.81 8.68
N ALA A 101 -8.26 -12.46 7.52
CA ALA A 101 -7.40 -11.98 6.45
C ALA A 101 -8.08 -10.84 5.68
N ARG A 102 -7.28 -9.88 5.25
CA ARG A 102 -7.74 -8.79 4.40
C ARG A 102 -6.90 -8.79 3.12
N VAL A 103 -7.58 -8.71 1.99
CA VAL A 103 -6.93 -8.59 0.68
C VAL A 103 -7.57 -7.40 -0.03
N GLY A 104 -6.74 -6.42 -0.35
CA GLY A 104 -7.21 -5.21 -1.01
C GLY A 104 -6.30 -4.82 -2.16
N TYR A 105 -6.84 -4.04 -3.08
CA TYR A 105 -6.08 -3.49 -4.19
C TYR A 105 -6.66 -2.14 -4.62
N GLY A 106 -5.84 -1.40 -5.32
CA GLY A 106 -6.22 -0.10 -5.81
C GLY A 106 -5.08 0.57 -6.55
N ARG A 107 -5.04 1.90 -6.44
CA ARG A 107 -4.09 2.71 -7.20
C ARG A 107 -3.45 3.76 -6.33
N TYR A 108 -2.17 3.99 -6.54
CA TYR A 108 -1.39 5.11 -6.00
C TYR A 108 -1.09 6.12 -7.09
N GLU A 109 -1.30 7.39 -6.80
CA GLU A 109 -0.88 8.51 -7.64
C GLU A 109 -0.01 9.44 -6.81
N TRP A 110 1.27 9.52 -7.18
CA TRP A 110 2.32 10.21 -6.43
C TRP A 110 2.75 11.47 -7.14
N THR A 111 2.93 12.55 -6.38
CA THR A 111 3.55 13.80 -6.86
C THR A 111 4.66 14.17 -5.89
N SER A 112 5.83 14.51 -6.43
CA SER A 112 6.97 14.99 -5.64
C SER A 112 7.29 16.45 -5.96
N ASP A 113 8.14 17.05 -5.14
CA ASP A 113 8.56 18.44 -5.33
C ASP A 113 9.59 18.65 -6.45
N GLY A 114 10.07 17.56 -7.04
CA GLY A 114 11.06 17.62 -8.12
C GLY A 114 12.48 17.95 -7.69
N GLN A 115 12.70 18.41 -6.47
CA GLN A 115 14.02 18.75 -5.93
C GLN A 115 14.51 17.70 -4.93
N SER A 116 13.78 17.50 -3.86
CA SER A 116 14.12 16.53 -2.83
C SER A 116 13.58 15.13 -3.12
N SER A 117 12.69 15.01 -4.11
CA SER A 117 11.91 13.81 -4.41
C SER A 117 11.00 13.35 -3.27
N ARG A 118 10.81 14.20 -2.25
CA ARG A 118 9.80 13.96 -1.22
C ARG A 118 8.42 14.10 -1.84
N VAL A 119 7.51 13.22 -1.40
CA VAL A 119 6.12 13.25 -1.86
C VAL A 119 5.44 14.50 -1.30
N THR A 120 4.86 15.30 -2.18
CA THR A 120 4.06 16.45 -1.79
C THR A 120 2.56 16.15 -1.81
N ARG A 121 2.16 15.19 -2.62
CA ARG A 121 0.78 14.73 -2.68
C ARG A 121 0.72 13.24 -3.02
N LEU A 122 -0.10 12.51 -2.28
CA LEU A 122 -0.46 11.13 -2.57
C LEU A 122 -1.98 11.04 -2.68
N HIS A 123 -2.47 10.47 -3.76
CA HIS A 123 -3.87 10.06 -3.88
C HIS A 123 -3.92 8.54 -3.86
N ILE A 124 -4.63 7.98 -2.90
CA ILE A 124 -4.85 6.53 -2.78
C ILE A 124 -6.30 6.25 -3.16
N THR A 125 -6.48 5.39 -4.14
CA THR A 125 -7.79 4.82 -4.46
C THR A 125 -7.81 3.38 -3.94
N ILE A 126 -8.80 3.05 -3.11
CA ILE A 126 -9.07 1.68 -2.69
C ILE A 126 -10.22 1.18 -3.54
N GLU A 127 -9.91 0.29 -4.49
CA GLU A 127 -10.92 -0.30 -5.38
C GLU A 127 -11.72 -1.37 -4.66
N ASP A 128 -11.05 -2.21 -3.88
CA ASP A 128 -11.69 -3.26 -3.09
C ASP A 128 -10.84 -3.60 -1.87
N MET A 129 -11.51 -4.08 -0.83
CA MET A 129 -10.88 -4.54 0.40
C MET A 129 -11.73 -5.67 0.98
N ALA A 130 -11.40 -6.89 0.63
CA ALA A 130 -12.14 -8.06 1.08
C ALA A 130 -11.72 -8.51 2.47
N THR A 131 -12.67 -9.07 3.21
CA THR A 131 -12.43 -9.73 4.49
C THR A 131 -12.67 -11.22 4.31
N LEU A 132 -11.71 -12.04 4.71
CA LEU A 132 -11.79 -13.50 4.62
C LEU A 132 -11.65 -14.11 6.00
N ALA A 133 -12.24 -15.28 6.19
CA ALA A 133 -12.14 -16.00 7.46
C ALA A 133 -10.68 -16.23 7.86
N ALA A 134 -10.40 -16.24 9.16
CA ALA A 134 -9.05 -16.40 9.70
C ALA A 134 -8.34 -17.67 9.21
N GLU A 135 -9.09 -18.73 8.88
CA GLU A 135 -8.53 -19.99 8.35
C GLU A 135 -7.76 -19.80 7.03
N PHE A 136 -8.05 -18.74 6.26
CA PHE A 136 -7.36 -18.45 5.00
C PHE A 136 -6.11 -17.63 5.18
N ALA A 137 -5.88 -17.06 6.37
CA ALA A 137 -4.80 -16.09 6.59
C ALA A 137 -3.43 -16.67 6.31
N GLU A 138 -3.14 -17.88 6.79
CA GLU A 138 -1.81 -18.47 6.63
C GLU A 138 -1.42 -18.64 5.17
N SER A 139 -2.30 -19.19 4.34
CA SER A 139 -1.98 -19.40 2.91
C SER A 139 -1.79 -18.10 2.17
N ILE A 140 -2.59 -17.08 2.49
CA ILE A 140 -2.47 -15.74 1.89
C ILE A 140 -1.15 -15.08 2.29
N LEU A 141 -0.81 -15.09 3.57
CA LEU A 141 0.42 -14.48 4.06
C LEU A 141 1.68 -15.22 3.58
N ARG A 142 1.62 -16.53 3.45
CA ARG A 142 2.73 -17.31 2.89
C ARG A 142 2.99 -16.93 1.43
N TRP A 143 1.94 -16.81 0.64
CA TRP A 143 2.06 -16.33 -0.73
C TRP A 143 2.66 -14.92 -0.76
N ALA A 144 2.10 -13.99 0.00
CA ALA A 144 2.59 -12.61 0.07
C ALA A 144 4.07 -12.55 0.45
N SER A 145 4.50 -13.38 1.42
CA SER A 145 5.89 -13.39 1.89
C SER A 145 6.90 -13.83 0.82
N ARG A 146 6.45 -14.48 -0.25
CA ARG A 146 7.30 -14.97 -1.34
C ARG A 146 7.34 -14.03 -2.54
N LEU A 147 6.45 -13.04 -2.59
CA LEU A 147 6.42 -12.07 -3.69
C LEU A 147 7.57 -11.08 -3.57
N PRO A 148 8.11 -10.58 -4.71
CA PRO A 148 9.05 -9.47 -4.68
C PRO A 148 8.45 -8.27 -3.95
N TYR A 149 9.20 -7.64 -3.05
CA TYR A 149 8.69 -6.63 -2.13
C TYR A 149 9.64 -5.44 -2.05
N PRO A 150 9.15 -4.20 -2.07
CA PRO A 150 7.76 -3.79 -2.27
C PRO A 150 7.33 -3.69 -3.75
N TRP A 151 8.27 -3.72 -4.67
CA TRP A 151 7.99 -3.67 -6.12
C TRP A 151 7.76 -5.09 -6.64
N CYS A 152 6.55 -5.29 -7.19
CA CYS A 152 6.15 -6.60 -7.67
C CYS A 152 5.67 -6.50 -9.12
N ALA A 153 6.36 -7.18 -10.03
CA ALA A 153 5.92 -7.25 -11.42
C ALA A 153 4.58 -8.00 -11.52
N ARG A 154 3.75 -7.61 -12.49
CA ARG A 154 2.41 -8.20 -12.65
C ARG A 154 2.47 -9.73 -12.82
N ASP A 155 3.44 -10.24 -13.58
CA ASP A 155 3.56 -11.68 -13.81
C ASP A 155 3.89 -12.46 -12.53
N ALA A 156 4.60 -11.86 -11.59
CA ALA A 156 4.93 -12.51 -10.32
C ALA A 156 3.69 -12.82 -9.48
N LEU A 157 2.64 -11.98 -9.58
CA LEU A 157 1.40 -12.19 -8.84
C LEU A 157 0.67 -13.48 -9.23
N LYS A 158 0.87 -13.95 -10.45
CA LYS A 158 0.20 -15.17 -10.95
C LYS A 158 0.83 -16.45 -10.42
N GLN A 159 2.07 -16.37 -9.91
CA GLN A 159 2.80 -17.54 -9.48
C GLN A 159 2.38 -17.94 -8.07
N ASP A 160 1.95 -19.19 -7.92
CA ASP A 160 1.60 -19.80 -6.65
C ASP A 160 0.51 -19.07 -5.84
N ALA A 161 -0.29 -18.22 -6.51
CA ALA A 161 -1.40 -17.55 -5.84
C ALA A 161 -2.40 -18.58 -5.30
N PRO A 162 -2.85 -18.43 -4.04
CA PRO A 162 -3.81 -19.37 -3.46
C PRO A 162 -5.08 -19.50 -4.30
N ASP A 163 -5.62 -20.70 -4.37
CA ASP A 163 -6.89 -20.97 -5.05
C ASP A 163 -8.06 -20.54 -4.15
N ILE A 164 -8.13 -19.25 -3.93
CA ILE A 164 -9.17 -18.59 -3.15
C ILE A 164 -9.79 -17.54 -4.09
N GLU A 165 -11.10 -17.60 -4.29
CA GLU A 165 -11.79 -16.75 -5.28
C GLU A 165 -11.43 -15.28 -5.14
N THR A 166 -11.42 -14.75 -3.92
CA THR A 166 -11.10 -13.36 -3.64
C THR A 166 -9.69 -12.99 -4.06
N VAL A 167 -8.71 -13.87 -3.80
CA VAL A 167 -7.32 -13.67 -4.20
C VAL A 167 -7.20 -13.71 -5.72
N GLN A 168 -7.83 -14.70 -6.36
CA GLN A 168 -7.81 -14.85 -7.81
C GLN A 168 -8.44 -13.64 -8.52
N ARG A 169 -9.50 -13.09 -7.94
CA ARG A 169 -10.14 -11.88 -8.46
C ARG A 169 -9.18 -10.68 -8.39
N ALA A 170 -8.51 -10.47 -7.27
CA ALA A 170 -7.54 -9.40 -7.10
C ALA A 170 -6.39 -9.55 -8.12
N VAL A 171 -5.84 -10.74 -8.26
CA VAL A 171 -4.76 -11.02 -9.22
C VAL A 171 -5.23 -10.75 -10.65
N THR A 172 -6.43 -11.14 -11.01
CA THR A 172 -7.01 -10.88 -12.34
C THR A 172 -7.11 -9.38 -12.61
N GLN A 173 -7.59 -8.60 -11.63
CA GLN A 173 -7.69 -7.15 -11.78
C GLN A 173 -6.32 -6.49 -11.93
N LEU A 174 -5.33 -6.94 -11.19
CA LEU A 174 -4.00 -6.36 -11.18
C LEU A 174 -3.12 -6.79 -12.36
N THR A 175 -3.52 -7.81 -13.11
CA THR A 175 -2.74 -8.37 -14.22
C THR A 175 -3.38 -8.14 -15.58
N ARG A 176 -4.38 -7.28 -15.68
CA ARG A 176 -5.00 -6.88 -16.94
C ARG A 176 -4.08 -6.05 -17.83
#